data_977d8ce713b5c550e284b405da15a73c
#
_entry.id   977d8ce713b5c550e284b405da15a73c
#
_cell.length_a   1.000
_cell.length_b   1.000
_cell.length_c   1.000
_cell.angle_alpha   90.00
_cell.angle_beta   90.00
_cell.angle_gamma   90.00
#
_symmetry.space_group_name_H-M   'P 1'
#
loop_
_entity.id
_entity.type
_entity.pdbx_description
1 polymer ?
#
loop_
_entity_poly.entity_id
_entity_poly.type
_entity_poly.pdbx_seq_one_letter_code
_entity_poly.pdbx_strand_id
1 'polypeptide(L)'
;MTIPLKALHEKREQLKAGLAQISDLRPGSLTARFRKCGKPNCHCAQKDSPGHGPSYSLTHASGGKTLTQVIPQGPAVDRTRTQIAEYRRFRKLVQELIAVSEQLCNAQLQQPEVMVAEESKKNLFADLLATDVVQEIETLLGRQAVEDLDLEALELAVRQQVLQLAGAAVEQRLNADTSDERGSRTLCGCGQEARLVGRRSKQVHSVLGPLQLERAYYHCSSCGQGFCPRDRHLGIENTSLSPALTRMVGTVGAMVSFQEGSELLTELAGVAVEVKQVERTAEALGKEIAEDERHCTEPSDALALPQTLYLGMDGTGIPLRAEELVGRTGKQPDGSAKTGEVKLCTIWSAESLDAEGTPIRDEGSVTYSAALESACALDTAAARSPFAQRVWREATRRRFCQAPRTVVLGDGALWIWNIADDQFPEATQIVDRFHAKQYLSDVGKALYGLTTPRASQWAERRKEELDSGRFQALLQALRRQVPRSDEARRCLHYFQTNRERMRYPEFHAQGLCTSTGVVEAGCKVAIGTRLKRAGMHWTVQGSNAIIALRCSKLSGRFQDFWERRSGRRAA
;
A
#
# COMPACT_ATOMS: atom_id res chain seq x y z
N MET A 1 24.64 25.49 38.90
CA MET A 1 24.35 26.57 37.91
C MET A 1 23.40 26.00 36.89
N THR A 2 22.16 26.45 36.90
CA THR A 2 21.15 25.99 35.91
C THR A 2 21.38 26.73 34.59
N ILE A 3 21.59 26.02 33.52
CA ILE A 3 21.75 26.59 32.18
C ILE A 3 20.42 27.27 31.77
N PRO A 4 20.44 28.52 31.26
CA PRO A 4 19.22 29.19 30.82
C PRO A 4 18.53 28.39 29.70
N LEU A 5 17.19 28.29 29.74
CA LEU A 5 16.36 27.59 28.76
C LEU A 5 16.69 27.98 27.30
N LYS A 6 16.90 29.26 27.06
CA LYS A 6 17.27 29.79 25.75
C LYS A 6 18.58 29.19 25.24
N ALA A 7 19.58 29.04 26.07
CA ALA A 7 20.87 28.43 25.71
C ALA A 7 20.73 26.94 25.42
N LEU A 8 19.83 26.21 26.10
CA LEU A 8 19.53 24.82 25.82
C LEU A 8 18.82 24.66 24.46
N HIS A 9 17.89 25.52 24.12
CA HIS A 9 17.24 25.55 22.82
C HIS A 9 18.23 25.83 21.68
N GLU A 10 19.09 26.84 21.82
CA GLU A 10 20.11 27.16 20.85
C GLU A 10 21.08 25.99 20.65
N LYS A 11 21.50 25.37 21.73
CA LYS A 11 22.38 24.18 21.67
C LYS A 11 21.72 23.00 20.99
N ARG A 12 20.42 22.77 21.23
CA ARG A 12 19.65 21.71 20.55
C ARG A 12 19.63 21.92 19.03
N GLU A 13 19.35 23.15 18.57
CA GLU A 13 19.32 23.47 17.13
C GLU A 13 20.72 23.35 16.48
N GLN A 14 21.78 23.73 17.19
CA GLN A 14 23.18 23.51 16.72
C GLN A 14 23.49 22.02 16.57
N LEU A 15 23.05 21.17 17.50
CA LEU A 15 23.25 19.72 17.42
C LEU A 15 22.47 19.08 16.26
N LYS A 16 21.24 19.55 16.00
CA LYS A 16 20.45 19.13 14.82
C LYS A 16 21.13 19.52 13.52
N ALA A 17 21.63 20.75 13.42
CA ALA A 17 22.39 21.21 12.26
C ALA A 17 23.70 20.39 12.07
N GLY A 18 24.35 20.02 13.17
CA GLY A 18 25.53 19.15 13.14
C GLY A 18 25.22 17.74 12.64
N LEU A 19 24.04 17.18 12.99
CA LEU A 19 23.58 15.89 12.48
C LEU A 19 23.27 15.93 10.97
N ALA A 20 22.72 17.02 10.48
CA ALA A 20 22.44 17.22 9.05
C ALA A 20 23.72 17.28 8.17
N GLN A 21 24.88 17.54 8.79
CA GLN A 21 26.19 17.60 8.11
C GLN A 21 26.97 16.27 8.17
N ILE A 22 26.41 15.21 8.72
CA ILE A 22 27.06 13.90 8.77
C ILE A 22 27.08 13.31 7.35
N SER A 23 28.28 12.92 6.94
CA SER A 23 28.50 12.21 5.68
C SER A 23 28.40 10.69 5.85
N ASP A 24 28.86 9.92 4.87
CA ASP A 24 28.87 8.45 4.92
C ASP A 24 29.53 7.93 6.21
N LEU A 25 28.81 7.13 6.97
CA LEU A 25 29.28 6.59 8.24
C LEU A 25 29.26 5.06 8.28
N ARG A 26 30.18 4.50 9.04
CA ARG A 26 30.28 3.05 9.19
C ARG A 26 30.64 2.68 10.63
N PRO A 27 29.83 1.83 11.31
CA PRO A 27 30.18 1.33 12.63
C PRO A 27 31.37 0.38 12.58
N GLY A 28 32.13 0.32 13.67
CA GLY A 28 33.18 -0.67 13.86
C GLY A 28 34.54 -0.12 14.22
N SER A 29 35.53 -0.99 14.23
CA SER A 29 36.93 -0.69 14.45
C SER A 29 37.77 -1.29 13.33
N LEU A 30 38.72 -0.50 12.84
CA LEU A 30 39.68 -0.93 11.82
C LEU A 30 41.00 -1.32 12.47
N THR A 31 41.39 -2.58 12.30
CA THR A 31 42.61 -3.14 12.90
C THR A 31 43.59 -3.55 11.80
N ALA A 32 44.82 -3.10 11.94
CA ALA A 32 45.93 -3.58 11.12
C ALA A 32 46.47 -4.90 11.70
N ARG A 33 46.61 -5.91 10.88
CA ARG A 33 47.12 -7.24 11.27
C ARG A 33 48.32 -7.61 10.46
N PHE A 34 49.33 -8.12 11.13
CA PHE A 34 50.52 -8.70 10.54
C PHE A 34 50.51 -10.20 10.78
N ARG A 35 50.96 -10.99 9.81
CA ARG A 35 51.01 -12.46 9.92
C ARG A 35 52.38 -13.00 9.56
N LYS A 36 52.90 -13.91 10.37
CA LYS A 36 54.06 -14.73 10.01
C LYS A 36 53.60 -15.91 9.17
N CYS A 37 54.24 -16.16 8.02
CA CYS A 37 53.78 -17.18 7.06
C CYS A 37 54.27 -18.60 7.38
N GLY A 38 55.08 -18.78 8.43
CA GLY A 38 55.64 -20.06 8.84
C GLY A 38 56.76 -20.64 7.96
N LYS A 39 57.14 -19.95 6.86
CA LYS A 39 58.25 -20.40 6.00
C LYS A 39 59.57 -19.99 6.61
N PRO A 40 60.57 -20.92 6.82
CA PRO A 40 61.83 -20.63 7.52
C PRO A 40 62.71 -19.60 6.77
N ASN A 41 62.63 -19.54 5.44
CA ASN A 41 63.45 -18.63 4.62
C ASN A 41 62.71 -17.30 4.28
N CYS A 42 61.66 -16.96 4.99
CA CYS A 42 60.93 -15.71 4.76
C CYS A 42 61.46 -14.60 5.68
N HIS A 43 61.48 -13.35 5.20
CA HIS A 43 61.87 -12.20 6.02
C HIS A 43 61.04 -12.10 7.33
N CYS A 44 59.82 -12.61 7.32
CA CYS A 44 58.94 -12.60 8.49
C CYS A 44 59.35 -13.62 9.58
N ALA A 45 60.28 -14.52 9.30
CA ALA A 45 60.85 -15.49 10.25
C ALA A 45 61.87 -14.86 11.23
N GLN A 46 62.40 -13.68 10.88
CA GLN A 46 63.31 -12.96 11.78
C GLN A 46 62.61 -12.56 13.08
N LYS A 47 63.38 -12.56 14.19
CA LYS A 47 62.88 -12.41 15.56
C LYS A 47 62.12 -11.09 15.75
N ASP A 48 62.56 -10.00 15.12
CA ASP A 48 61.99 -8.63 15.24
C ASP A 48 61.08 -8.23 14.08
N SER A 49 60.78 -9.12 13.16
CA SER A 49 59.89 -8.83 12.05
C SER A 49 58.43 -8.83 12.46
N PRO A 50 57.65 -7.77 12.15
CA PRO A 50 56.21 -7.74 12.42
C PRO A 50 55.40 -8.77 11.60
N GLY A 51 56.00 -9.36 10.56
CA GLY A 51 55.33 -10.28 9.65
C GLY A 51 54.93 -9.64 8.32
N HIS A 52 54.17 -10.38 7.52
CA HIS A 52 53.58 -9.85 6.29
C HIS A 52 52.34 -9.00 6.62
N GLY A 53 52.22 -7.85 6.02
CA GLY A 53 51.11 -6.93 6.25
C GLY A 53 51.54 -5.46 6.12
N PRO A 54 50.68 -4.53 6.58
CA PRO A 54 49.43 -4.78 7.30
C PRO A 54 48.28 -5.23 6.39
N SER A 55 47.51 -6.22 6.81
CA SER A 55 46.18 -6.47 6.29
C SER A 55 45.15 -5.79 7.21
N TYR A 56 44.17 -5.10 6.64
CA TYR A 56 43.19 -4.34 7.42
C TYR A 56 41.89 -5.12 7.56
N SER A 57 41.35 -5.18 8.77
CA SER A 57 40.06 -5.80 9.06
C SER A 57 39.16 -4.82 9.79
N LEU A 58 37.97 -4.58 9.24
CA LEU A 58 36.91 -3.86 9.90
C LEU A 58 36.04 -4.86 10.70
N THR A 59 35.87 -4.60 11.99
CA THR A 59 35.06 -5.46 12.89
C THR A 59 33.95 -4.62 13.53
N HIS A 60 32.71 -5.10 13.47
CA HIS A 60 31.57 -4.48 14.14
C HIS A 60 30.56 -5.54 14.62
N ALA A 61 29.74 -5.19 15.61
CA ALA A 61 28.63 -6.01 16.07
C ALA A 61 27.37 -5.70 15.26
N SER A 62 26.65 -6.75 14.81
CA SER A 62 25.36 -6.64 14.16
C SER A 62 24.51 -7.84 14.56
N GLY A 63 23.27 -7.59 15.04
CA GLY A 63 22.34 -8.66 15.45
C GLY A 63 22.92 -9.62 16.52
N GLY A 64 23.71 -9.13 17.48
CA GLY A 64 24.34 -9.94 18.51
C GLY A 64 25.56 -10.76 18.04
N LYS A 65 25.93 -10.67 16.75
CA LYS A 65 27.11 -11.36 16.17
C LYS A 65 28.19 -10.36 15.81
N THR A 66 29.46 -10.78 15.91
CA THR A 66 30.61 -10.00 15.47
C THR A 66 30.92 -10.32 14.01
N LEU A 67 30.77 -9.31 13.15
CA LEU A 67 31.11 -9.41 11.73
C LEU A 67 32.50 -8.81 11.49
N THR A 68 33.30 -9.47 10.65
CA THR A 68 34.64 -9.01 10.28
C THR A 68 34.78 -9.02 8.75
N GLN A 69 35.11 -7.87 8.20
CA GLN A 69 35.33 -7.67 6.76
C GLN A 69 36.77 -7.26 6.51
N VAL A 70 37.42 -7.87 5.53
CA VAL A 70 38.77 -7.45 5.07
C VAL A 70 38.63 -6.22 4.19
N ILE A 71 39.44 -5.19 4.48
CA ILE A 71 39.45 -3.95 3.70
C ILE A 71 40.70 -3.99 2.78
N PRO A 72 40.54 -3.78 1.46
CA PRO A 72 41.67 -3.71 0.54
C PRO A 72 42.65 -2.60 0.93
N GLN A 73 43.95 -2.84 0.74
CA GLN A 73 44.97 -1.81 0.97
C GLN A 73 44.82 -0.61 0.02
N GLY A 74 45.25 0.55 0.46
CA GLY A 74 45.21 1.79 -0.33
C GLY A 74 44.05 2.69 0.06
N PRO A 75 43.45 3.47 -0.87
CA PRO A 75 42.43 4.50 -0.57
C PRO A 75 41.17 3.98 0.17
N ALA A 76 40.89 2.68 0.09
CA ALA A 76 39.80 2.05 0.81
C ALA A 76 39.98 2.09 2.34
N VAL A 77 41.22 2.00 2.81
CA VAL A 77 41.57 2.06 4.24
C VAL A 77 41.27 3.45 4.79
N ASP A 78 41.66 4.50 4.08
CA ASP A 78 41.50 5.89 4.51
C ASP A 78 40.01 6.29 4.46
N ARG A 79 39.30 5.89 3.41
CA ARG A 79 37.83 6.04 3.36
C ARG A 79 37.13 5.35 4.54
N THR A 80 37.55 4.13 4.87
CA THR A 80 36.98 3.40 6.01
C THR A 80 37.29 4.10 7.35
N ARG A 81 38.46 4.68 7.51
CA ARG A 81 38.82 5.48 8.70
C ARG A 81 37.96 6.72 8.83
N THR A 82 37.75 7.44 7.73
CA THR A 82 36.87 8.61 7.70
C THR A 82 35.43 8.22 8.06
N GLN A 83 34.90 7.16 7.49
CA GLN A 83 33.56 6.67 7.78
C GLN A 83 33.38 6.24 9.25
N ILE A 84 34.42 5.63 9.86
CA ILE A 84 34.39 5.28 11.29
C ILE A 84 34.45 6.55 12.16
N ALA A 85 35.25 7.55 11.76
CA ALA A 85 35.30 8.83 12.46
C ALA A 85 33.94 9.55 12.43
N GLU A 86 33.29 9.58 11.26
CA GLU A 86 31.94 10.13 11.10
C GLU A 86 30.89 9.37 11.94
N TYR A 87 30.97 8.04 12.03
CA TYR A 87 30.10 7.25 12.92
C TYR A 87 30.29 7.62 14.41
N ARG A 88 31.54 7.84 14.83
CA ARG A 88 31.82 8.28 16.22
C ARG A 88 31.29 9.69 16.47
N ARG A 89 31.44 10.61 15.49
CA ARG A 89 30.90 11.96 15.53
C ARG A 89 29.36 11.93 15.63
N PHE A 90 28.71 11.12 14.79
CA PHE A 90 27.26 10.90 14.83
C PHE A 90 26.78 10.44 16.22
N ARG A 91 27.41 9.39 16.76
CA ARG A 91 27.05 8.89 18.10
C ARG A 91 27.20 9.94 19.19
N LYS A 92 28.24 10.73 19.14
CA LYS A 92 28.47 11.81 20.09
C LYS A 92 27.38 12.88 20.00
N LEU A 93 27.04 13.33 18.79
CA LEU A 93 25.98 14.32 18.58
C LEU A 93 24.62 13.82 19.03
N VAL A 94 24.29 12.55 18.78
CA VAL A 94 23.05 11.93 19.27
C VAL A 94 22.99 11.88 20.78
N GLN A 95 24.05 11.47 21.45
CA GLN A 95 24.12 11.44 22.91
C GLN A 95 23.97 12.84 23.52
N GLU A 96 24.65 13.83 22.96
CA GLU A 96 24.52 15.23 23.41
C GLU A 96 23.11 15.80 23.16
N LEU A 97 22.49 15.44 22.03
CA LEU A 97 21.12 15.85 21.71
C LEU A 97 20.10 15.25 22.71
N ILE A 98 20.26 13.99 23.06
CA ILE A 98 19.44 13.33 24.07
C ILE A 98 19.61 14.03 25.42
N ALA A 99 20.84 14.26 25.87
CA ALA A 99 21.12 14.91 27.16
C ALA A 99 20.55 16.35 27.23
N VAL A 100 20.68 17.13 26.17
CA VAL A 100 20.10 18.49 26.09
C VAL A 100 18.57 18.43 26.06
N SER A 101 17.99 17.47 25.35
CA SER A 101 16.53 17.29 25.31
C SER A 101 15.96 16.89 26.67
N GLU A 102 16.62 15.98 27.39
CA GLU A 102 16.24 15.61 28.77
C GLU A 102 16.32 16.80 29.73
N GLN A 103 17.37 17.64 29.61
CA GLN A 103 17.47 18.87 30.41
C GLN A 103 16.33 19.86 30.10
N LEU A 104 15.96 20.00 28.81
CA LEU A 104 14.82 20.84 28.41
C LEU A 104 13.51 20.30 28.97
N CYS A 105 13.25 18.99 28.86
CA CYS A 105 12.07 18.35 29.42
C CYS A 105 12.00 18.54 30.96
N ASN A 106 13.12 18.29 31.66
CA ASN A 106 13.18 18.46 33.09
C ASN A 106 13.00 19.92 33.55
N ALA A 107 13.53 20.87 32.77
CA ALA A 107 13.34 22.32 33.06
C ALA A 107 11.88 22.75 32.83
N GLN A 108 11.19 22.16 31.84
CA GLN A 108 9.76 22.40 31.60
C GLN A 108 8.89 21.82 32.72
N LEU A 109 9.26 20.68 33.31
CA LEU A 109 8.56 20.09 34.45
C LEU A 109 8.70 20.92 35.76
N GLN A 110 9.74 21.75 35.86
CA GLN A 110 10.02 22.55 37.07
C GLN A 110 9.51 24.00 37.01
N GLN A 111 8.96 24.46 35.88
CA GLN A 111 8.38 25.78 35.79
C GLN A 111 6.92 25.76 36.25
N PRO A 112 6.53 26.54 37.28
CA PRO A 112 5.13 26.84 37.49
C PRO A 112 4.64 27.64 36.27
N GLU A 113 3.50 27.26 35.73
CA GLU A 113 2.88 27.80 34.52
C GLU A 113 2.80 29.35 34.57
N VAL A 114 3.71 30.02 33.88
CA VAL A 114 3.55 31.42 33.52
C VAL A 114 2.89 31.45 32.14
N MET A 115 1.62 31.73 32.13
CA MET A 115 0.73 31.87 30.99
C MET A 115 1.29 32.85 29.96
N VAL A 116 1.61 32.35 28.76
CA VAL A 116 1.81 33.16 27.56
C VAL A 116 0.49 33.26 26.81
N ALA A 117 0.01 34.44 26.57
CA ALA A 117 -1.37 34.77 26.16
C ALA A 117 -1.82 34.23 24.77
N GLU A 118 -1.00 33.50 24.01
CA GLU A 118 -1.38 32.86 22.75
C GLU A 118 -1.65 31.37 22.86
N GLU A 119 -1.19 30.67 23.89
CA GLU A 119 -1.56 29.29 24.22
C GLU A 119 -2.91 29.21 24.93
N SER A 120 -3.40 30.33 25.47
CA SER A 120 -4.61 30.44 26.29
C SER A 120 -5.90 29.97 25.57
N LYS A 121 -5.95 29.92 24.24
CA LYS A 121 -7.12 29.43 23.51
C LYS A 121 -7.12 27.91 23.30
N LYS A 122 -5.96 27.26 23.38
CA LYS A 122 -5.87 25.79 23.30
C LYS A 122 -6.10 25.12 24.65
N ASN A 123 -5.69 25.74 25.74
CA ASN A 123 -5.76 25.13 27.08
C ASN A 123 -7.14 25.23 27.72
N LEU A 124 -7.95 26.26 27.43
CA LEU A 124 -9.31 26.38 27.98
C LEU A 124 -10.21 25.20 27.60
N PHE A 125 -9.98 24.60 26.44
CA PHE A 125 -10.72 23.43 25.98
C PHE A 125 -10.25 22.13 26.68
N ALA A 126 -8.95 22.07 27.01
CA ALA A 126 -8.37 20.93 27.74
C ALA A 126 -8.77 20.95 29.22
N ASP A 127 -8.81 22.14 29.85
CA ASP A 127 -9.14 22.27 31.27
C ASP A 127 -10.62 22.06 31.57
N LEU A 128 -11.53 22.54 30.70
CA LEU A 128 -12.97 22.26 30.79
C LEU A 128 -13.28 20.78 30.62
N LEU A 129 -12.69 20.14 29.61
CA LEU A 129 -12.86 18.70 29.39
C LEU A 129 -12.29 17.86 30.55
N ALA A 130 -11.14 18.26 31.11
CA ALA A 130 -10.50 17.48 32.16
C ALA A 130 -11.32 17.44 33.45
N THR A 131 -11.91 18.56 33.85
CA THR A 131 -12.68 18.63 35.10
C THR A 131 -13.99 17.85 35.01
N ASP A 132 -14.75 18.04 33.93
CA ASP A 132 -16.04 17.36 33.77
C ASP A 132 -15.88 15.86 33.54
N VAL A 133 -14.86 15.45 32.75
CA VAL A 133 -14.56 14.03 32.50
C VAL A 133 -14.10 13.32 33.77
N VAL A 134 -13.21 13.93 34.56
CA VAL A 134 -12.74 13.33 35.82
C VAL A 134 -13.90 13.20 36.80
N GLN A 135 -14.76 14.21 36.92
CA GLN A 135 -15.88 14.21 37.83
C GLN A 135 -16.96 13.15 37.45
N GLU A 136 -17.20 12.95 36.14
CA GLU A 136 -18.08 11.90 35.64
C GLU A 136 -17.46 10.50 35.82
N ILE A 137 -16.18 10.34 35.57
CA ILE A 137 -15.46 9.08 35.83
C ILE A 137 -15.45 8.76 37.33
N GLU A 138 -15.19 9.73 38.21
CA GLU A 138 -15.27 9.56 39.67
C GLU A 138 -16.70 9.21 40.11
N THR A 139 -17.72 9.77 39.48
CA THR A 139 -19.13 9.44 39.77
C THR A 139 -19.45 8.00 39.36
N LEU A 140 -18.91 7.52 38.26
CA LEU A 140 -19.04 6.11 37.82
C LEU A 140 -18.26 5.14 38.71
N LEU A 141 -17.03 5.51 39.08
CA LEU A 141 -16.14 4.69 39.92
C LEU A 141 -16.52 4.69 41.40
N GLY A 142 -17.05 5.81 41.91
CA GLY A 142 -17.29 6.03 43.34
C GLY A 142 -18.48 5.27 43.95
N ARG A 143 -19.23 4.47 43.19
CA ARG A 143 -20.46 3.81 43.64
C ARG A 143 -20.37 2.29 43.81
N GLN A 144 -19.29 1.66 43.40
CA GLN A 144 -19.13 0.21 43.51
C GLN A 144 -17.83 -0.16 44.25
N ALA A 145 -17.88 -1.21 45.06
CA ALA A 145 -16.68 -1.76 45.67
C ALA A 145 -15.75 -2.33 44.57
N VAL A 146 -14.45 -2.13 44.71
CA VAL A 146 -13.45 -2.58 43.72
C VAL A 146 -13.51 -4.08 43.45
N GLU A 147 -13.96 -4.84 44.45
CA GLU A 147 -14.10 -6.31 44.40
C GLU A 147 -15.28 -6.77 43.52
N ASP A 148 -16.24 -5.89 43.24
CA ASP A 148 -17.44 -6.16 42.43
C ASP A 148 -17.36 -5.54 41.01
N LEU A 149 -16.22 -4.96 40.63
CA LEU A 149 -16.05 -4.29 39.32
C LEU A 149 -15.75 -5.30 38.22
N ASP A 150 -16.66 -5.44 37.25
CA ASP A 150 -16.36 -6.01 35.95
C ASP A 150 -15.53 -4.99 35.13
N LEU A 151 -14.25 -5.27 34.94
CA LEU A 151 -13.32 -4.37 34.25
C LEU A 151 -13.76 -4.08 32.80
N GLU A 152 -14.26 -5.09 32.07
CA GLU A 152 -14.75 -4.91 30.69
C GLU A 152 -15.94 -3.95 30.65
N ALA A 153 -16.92 -4.14 31.51
CA ALA A 153 -18.09 -3.26 31.60
C ALA A 153 -17.66 -1.82 31.98
N LEU A 154 -16.70 -1.68 32.88
CA LEU A 154 -16.18 -0.40 33.29
C LEU A 154 -15.43 0.33 32.16
N GLU A 155 -14.52 -0.35 31.44
CA GLU A 155 -13.79 0.20 30.30
C GLU A 155 -14.73 0.69 29.21
N LEU A 156 -15.76 -0.10 28.89
CA LEU A 156 -16.75 0.25 27.86
C LEU A 156 -17.62 1.43 28.29
N ALA A 157 -18.06 1.47 29.57
CA ALA A 157 -18.85 2.57 30.10
C ALA A 157 -18.06 3.89 30.12
N VAL A 158 -16.83 3.88 30.63
CA VAL A 158 -15.94 5.06 30.67
C VAL A 158 -15.63 5.55 29.25
N ARG A 159 -15.30 4.64 28.33
CA ARG A 159 -15.07 4.98 26.92
C ARG A 159 -16.27 5.69 26.32
N GLN A 160 -17.48 5.15 26.53
CA GLN A 160 -18.71 5.72 25.99
C GLN A 160 -18.96 7.12 26.54
N GLN A 161 -18.82 7.35 27.84
CA GLN A 161 -19.02 8.65 28.48
C GLN A 161 -18.02 9.69 27.98
N VAL A 162 -16.75 9.34 27.93
CA VAL A 162 -15.70 10.24 27.42
C VAL A 162 -15.95 10.65 25.98
N LEU A 163 -16.36 9.72 25.11
CA LEU A 163 -16.71 10.02 23.73
C LEU A 163 -17.95 10.91 23.62
N GLN A 164 -18.97 10.72 24.47
CA GLN A 164 -20.16 11.57 24.51
C GLN A 164 -19.82 13.00 24.95
N LEU A 165 -19.02 13.17 26.01
CA LEU A 165 -18.57 14.48 26.48
C LEU A 165 -17.74 15.20 25.40
N ALA A 166 -16.81 14.50 24.78
CA ALA A 166 -16.02 15.04 23.67
C ALA A 166 -16.92 15.44 22.49
N GLY A 167 -17.93 14.63 22.18
CA GLY A 167 -18.93 14.92 21.14
C GLY A 167 -19.72 16.20 21.47
N ALA A 168 -20.24 16.33 22.69
CA ALA A 168 -20.97 17.52 23.13
C ALA A 168 -20.12 18.80 23.07
N ALA A 169 -18.85 18.71 23.48
CA ALA A 169 -17.93 19.83 23.41
C ALA A 169 -17.64 20.27 21.95
N VAL A 170 -17.45 19.31 21.03
CA VAL A 170 -17.27 19.59 19.58
C VAL A 170 -18.56 20.20 19.00
N GLU A 171 -19.72 19.65 19.32
CA GLU A 171 -21.02 20.16 18.90
C GLU A 171 -21.23 21.60 19.38
N GLN A 172 -21.04 21.88 20.66
CA GLN A 172 -21.14 23.21 21.24
C GLN A 172 -20.20 24.20 20.55
N ARG A 173 -18.94 23.82 20.32
CA ARG A 173 -17.94 24.66 19.66
C ARG A 173 -18.32 24.98 18.22
N LEU A 174 -18.81 23.98 17.47
CA LEU A 174 -19.24 24.17 16.09
C LEU A 174 -20.51 25.01 15.98
N ASN A 175 -21.47 24.84 16.90
CA ASN A 175 -22.72 25.59 16.91
C ASN A 175 -22.57 27.01 17.39
N ALA A 176 -21.59 27.28 18.27
CA ALA A 176 -21.26 28.64 18.72
C ALA A 176 -20.60 29.49 17.62
N ASP A 177 -19.99 28.85 16.62
CA ASP A 177 -19.41 29.57 15.49
C ASP A 177 -20.49 29.84 14.43
N THR A 178 -20.77 31.12 14.16
CA THR A 178 -21.73 31.56 13.13
C THR A 178 -21.06 32.10 11.87
N SER A 179 -19.76 31.89 11.68
CA SER A 179 -18.97 32.37 10.52
C SER A 179 -19.41 31.83 9.17
N ASP A 180 -20.24 30.76 9.17
CA ASP A 180 -20.89 30.21 7.99
C ASP A 180 -22.04 31.09 7.47
N GLU A 181 -22.51 32.06 8.24
CA GLU A 181 -23.48 33.08 7.83
C GLU A 181 -22.76 34.21 7.11
N ARG A 182 -22.65 34.09 5.79
CA ARG A 182 -21.91 35.03 4.92
C ARG A 182 -22.77 36.24 4.48
N GLY A 183 -23.65 36.70 5.35
CA GLY A 183 -24.63 37.75 5.06
C GLY A 183 -25.92 37.25 4.40
N SER A 184 -26.79 38.19 4.02
CA SER A 184 -28.12 37.86 3.44
C SER A 184 -28.05 37.16 2.05
N ARG A 185 -26.90 37.26 1.36
CA ARG A 185 -26.64 36.66 0.03
C ARG A 185 -25.23 36.10 -0.05
N THR A 186 -25.04 35.02 -0.81
CA THR A 186 -23.75 34.43 -1.11
C THR A 186 -23.77 33.82 -2.52
N LEU A 187 -22.58 33.58 -3.12
CA LEU A 187 -22.48 32.96 -4.43
C LEU A 187 -22.88 31.48 -4.39
N CYS A 188 -23.78 31.10 -5.28
CA CYS A 188 -24.12 29.71 -5.56
C CYS A 188 -23.10 29.08 -6.54
N GLY A 189 -22.98 27.75 -6.54
CA GLY A 189 -22.14 27.02 -7.50
C GLY A 189 -22.49 27.24 -8.98
N CYS A 190 -23.70 27.75 -9.28
CA CYS A 190 -24.09 28.13 -10.65
C CYS A 190 -23.63 29.56 -11.05
N GLY A 191 -22.90 30.27 -10.17
CA GLY A 191 -22.43 31.63 -10.41
C GLY A 191 -23.46 32.73 -10.11
N GLN A 192 -24.69 32.38 -9.68
CA GLN A 192 -25.74 33.33 -9.30
C GLN A 192 -25.80 33.50 -7.78
N GLU A 193 -26.46 34.57 -7.31
CA GLU A 193 -26.66 34.80 -5.89
C GLU A 193 -27.72 33.87 -5.30
N ALA A 194 -27.38 33.27 -4.13
CA ALA A 194 -28.30 32.55 -3.26
C ALA A 194 -28.63 33.39 -2.03
N ARG A 195 -29.86 33.30 -1.55
CA ARG A 195 -30.33 34.05 -0.36
C ARG A 195 -30.28 33.17 0.89
N LEU A 196 -29.95 33.77 2.00
CA LEU A 196 -30.07 33.16 3.33
C LEU A 196 -31.55 32.91 3.63
N VAL A 197 -31.89 31.66 3.97
CA VAL A 197 -33.25 31.25 4.37
C VAL A 197 -33.36 31.17 5.90
N GLY A 198 -32.24 30.86 6.56
CA GLY A 198 -32.15 30.69 8.01
C GLY A 198 -31.16 29.59 8.37
N ARG A 199 -31.16 29.18 9.63
CA ARG A 199 -30.33 28.04 10.08
C ARG A 199 -31.12 26.73 10.01
N ARG A 200 -30.45 25.65 9.68
CA ARG A 200 -31.02 24.30 9.63
C ARG A 200 -30.15 23.33 10.40
N SER A 201 -30.82 22.51 11.19
CA SER A 201 -30.20 21.43 11.92
C SER A 201 -29.87 20.23 11.03
N LYS A 202 -28.77 19.52 11.33
CA LYS A 202 -28.39 18.25 10.71
C LYS A 202 -27.72 17.34 11.71
N GLN A 203 -28.21 16.13 11.81
CA GLN A 203 -27.52 15.07 12.55
C GLN A 203 -26.37 14.50 11.71
N VAL A 204 -25.17 14.46 12.31
CA VAL A 204 -23.96 13.90 11.73
C VAL A 204 -23.43 12.81 12.65
N HIS A 205 -23.34 11.59 12.15
CA HIS A 205 -22.71 10.48 12.87
C HIS A 205 -21.19 10.64 12.79
N SER A 206 -20.55 10.75 13.95
CA SER A 206 -19.10 10.93 14.09
C SER A 206 -18.48 9.77 14.86
N VAL A 207 -17.15 9.73 14.91
CA VAL A 207 -16.40 8.78 15.76
C VAL A 207 -16.57 9.07 17.27
N LEU A 208 -17.15 10.23 17.62
CA LEU A 208 -17.49 10.64 18.99
C LEU A 208 -18.96 10.39 19.33
N GLY A 209 -19.73 9.83 18.40
CA GLY A 209 -21.18 9.69 18.50
C GLY A 209 -21.93 10.67 17.57
N PRO A 210 -23.27 10.75 17.70
CA PRO A 210 -24.09 11.66 16.90
C PRO A 210 -23.88 13.13 17.34
N LEU A 211 -23.68 14.03 16.37
CA LEU A 211 -23.55 15.46 16.56
C LEU A 211 -24.75 16.17 15.91
N GLN A 212 -25.34 17.15 16.58
CA GLN A 212 -26.43 17.95 16.03
C GLN A 212 -25.89 19.33 15.64
N LEU A 213 -25.71 19.56 14.33
CA LEU A 213 -25.06 20.77 13.83
C LEU A 213 -26.07 21.77 13.27
N GLU A 214 -26.04 23.01 13.78
CA GLU A 214 -26.81 24.13 13.24
C GLU A 214 -25.99 24.86 12.18
N ARG A 215 -26.56 25.04 10.96
CA ARG A 215 -25.85 25.55 9.79
C ARG A 215 -26.68 26.59 9.05
N ALA A 216 -26.03 27.66 8.56
CA ALA A 216 -26.65 28.61 7.67
C ALA A 216 -27.05 27.93 6.35
N TYR A 217 -28.32 28.05 5.96
CA TYR A 217 -28.86 27.46 4.74
C TYR A 217 -29.21 28.56 3.73
N TYR A 218 -28.65 28.41 2.53
CA TYR A 218 -28.87 29.29 1.39
C TYR A 218 -29.66 28.59 0.30
N HIS A 219 -30.52 29.34 -0.40
CA HIS A 219 -31.29 28.85 -1.53
C HIS A 219 -31.07 29.76 -2.74
N CYS A 220 -30.74 29.17 -3.88
CA CYS A 220 -30.58 29.87 -5.15
C CYS A 220 -31.87 29.72 -5.98
N SER A 221 -32.56 30.84 -6.22
CA SER A 221 -33.79 30.84 -7.02
C SER A 221 -33.53 30.59 -8.53
N SER A 222 -32.30 30.83 -8.99
CA SER A 222 -31.95 30.68 -10.42
C SER A 222 -31.76 29.23 -10.83
N CYS A 223 -31.16 28.38 -9.98
CA CYS A 223 -30.95 26.94 -10.25
C CYS A 223 -31.76 26.01 -9.35
N GLY A 224 -32.54 26.55 -8.38
CA GLY A 224 -33.33 25.77 -7.43
C GLY A 224 -32.54 25.04 -6.37
N GLN A 225 -31.22 25.22 -6.29
CA GLN A 225 -30.35 24.50 -5.36
C GLN A 225 -30.28 25.17 -3.98
N GLY A 226 -30.33 24.34 -2.95
CA GLY A 226 -30.06 24.77 -1.58
C GLY A 226 -28.77 24.16 -1.05
N PHE A 227 -27.99 24.93 -0.27
CA PHE A 227 -26.72 24.45 0.29
C PHE A 227 -26.39 25.13 1.61
N CYS A 228 -25.51 24.48 2.38
CA CYS A 228 -24.91 25.01 3.61
C CYS A 228 -23.40 25.15 3.39
N PRO A 229 -22.82 26.37 3.43
CA PRO A 229 -21.37 26.58 3.23
C PRO A 229 -20.52 25.76 4.21
N ARG A 230 -20.98 25.59 5.45
CA ARG A 230 -20.31 24.81 6.49
C ARG A 230 -20.18 23.33 6.12
N ASP A 231 -21.17 22.74 5.42
CA ASP A 231 -21.15 21.33 5.04
C ASP A 231 -19.96 21.00 4.16
N ARG A 232 -19.63 21.89 3.22
CA ARG A 232 -18.45 21.75 2.35
C ARG A 232 -17.16 21.84 3.16
N HIS A 233 -17.06 22.84 4.01
CA HIS A 233 -15.86 23.06 4.85
C HIS A 233 -15.61 21.88 5.80
N LEU A 234 -16.66 21.37 6.46
CA LEU A 234 -16.57 20.23 7.34
C LEU A 234 -16.49 18.87 6.59
N GLY A 235 -16.70 18.86 5.29
CA GLY A 235 -16.69 17.64 4.49
C GLY A 235 -17.85 16.68 4.75
N ILE A 236 -19.00 17.25 5.12
CA ILE A 236 -20.24 16.51 5.37
C ILE A 236 -21.33 16.80 4.30
N GLU A 237 -20.94 17.38 3.17
CA GLU A 237 -21.84 17.64 2.05
C GLU A 237 -22.39 16.31 1.51
N ASN A 238 -23.69 16.23 1.34
CA ASN A 238 -24.42 15.03 0.85
C ASN A 238 -24.20 13.73 1.66
N THR A 239 -23.70 13.82 2.89
CA THR A 239 -23.51 12.66 3.78
C THR A 239 -23.94 12.99 5.20
N SER A 240 -24.38 11.97 5.93
CA SER A 240 -24.64 12.04 7.37
C SER A 240 -23.44 11.55 8.21
N LEU A 241 -22.32 11.17 7.57
CA LEU A 241 -21.14 10.67 8.27
C LEU A 241 -20.06 11.76 8.32
N SER A 242 -19.37 11.87 9.44
CA SER A 242 -18.17 12.70 9.54
C SER A 242 -17.03 12.17 8.65
N PRO A 243 -16.05 12.99 8.26
CA PRO A 243 -14.89 12.53 7.51
C PRO A 243 -14.13 11.39 8.19
N ALA A 244 -13.94 11.45 9.51
CA ALA A 244 -13.26 10.40 10.26
C ALA A 244 -14.02 9.08 10.21
N LEU A 245 -15.35 9.10 10.40
CA LEU A 245 -16.18 7.90 10.31
C LEU A 245 -16.25 7.38 8.86
N THR A 246 -16.34 8.27 7.86
CA THR A 246 -16.26 7.90 6.44
C THR A 246 -14.97 7.15 6.12
N ARG A 247 -13.83 7.57 6.71
CA ARG A 247 -12.54 6.90 6.57
C ARG A 247 -12.53 5.50 7.18
N MET A 248 -13.15 5.35 8.37
CA MET A 248 -13.31 4.02 9.00
C MET A 248 -14.18 3.10 8.15
N VAL A 249 -15.33 3.60 7.67
CA VAL A 249 -16.21 2.86 6.75
C VAL A 249 -15.48 2.44 5.48
N GLY A 250 -14.68 3.33 4.89
CA GLY A 250 -13.83 2.99 3.74
C GLY A 250 -12.83 1.89 4.07
N THR A 251 -12.23 1.92 5.24
CA THR A 251 -11.28 0.89 5.67
C THR A 251 -11.95 -0.48 5.81
N VAL A 252 -13.05 -0.59 6.56
CA VAL A 252 -13.76 -1.88 6.73
C VAL A 252 -14.39 -2.35 5.42
N GLY A 253 -14.99 -1.44 4.64
CA GLY A 253 -15.61 -1.75 3.34
C GLY A 253 -14.62 -2.30 2.32
N ALA A 254 -13.35 -1.87 2.38
CA ALA A 254 -12.27 -2.44 1.56
C ALA A 254 -11.88 -3.86 1.98
N MET A 255 -11.94 -4.18 3.28
CA MET A 255 -11.29 -5.38 3.83
C MET A 255 -12.26 -6.54 4.05
N VAL A 256 -13.49 -6.25 4.49
CA VAL A 256 -14.48 -7.27 4.88
C VAL A 256 -15.82 -7.05 4.18
N SER A 257 -16.81 -7.94 4.38
CA SER A 257 -18.18 -7.71 3.89
C SER A 257 -18.80 -6.47 4.55
N PHE A 258 -19.86 -5.92 3.95
CA PHE A 258 -20.53 -4.75 4.53
C PHE A 258 -21.19 -5.08 5.87
N GLN A 259 -21.71 -6.31 6.03
CA GLN A 259 -22.24 -6.80 7.29
C GLN A 259 -21.15 -6.86 8.37
N GLU A 260 -20.05 -7.59 8.12
CA GLU A 260 -18.92 -7.65 9.03
C GLU A 260 -18.32 -6.25 9.31
N GLY A 261 -18.30 -5.37 8.31
CA GLY A 261 -17.84 -4.00 8.47
C GLY A 261 -18.73 -3.18 9.43
N SER A 262 -20.05 -3.37 9.38
CA SER A 262 -20.99 -2.77 10.32
C SER A 262 -20.77 -3.30 11.76
N GLU A 263 -20.59 -4.59 11.90
CA GLU A 263 -20.29 -5.26 13.18
C GLU A 263 -18.97 -4.78 13.77
N LEU A 264 -17.89 -4.73 12.96
CA LEU A 264 -16.58 -4.24 13.40
C LEU A 264 -16.59 -2.76 13.80
N LEU A 265 -17.37 -1.91 13.13
CA LEU A 265 -17.51 -0.51 13.52
C LEU A 265 -18.21 -0.38 14.88
N THR A 266 -19.21 -1.21 15.15
CA THR A 266 -19.89 -1.25 16.44
C THR A 266 -18.97 -1.78 17.54
N GLU A 267 -18.31 -2.90 17.31
CA GLU A 267 -17.48 -3.57 18.31
C GLU A 267 -16.21 -2.78 18.64
N LEU A 268 -15.45 -2.40 17.61
CA LEU A 268 -14.12 -1.78 17.80
C LEU A 268 -14.18 -0.26 17.96
N ALA A 269 -15.09 0.41 17.23
CA ALA A 269 -15.19 1.86 17.27
C ALA A 269 -16.30 2.37 18.20
N GLY A 270 -17.25 1.51 18.62
CA GLY A 270 -18.41 1.90 19.39
C GLY A 270 -19.42 2.74 18.60
N VAL A 271 -19.39 2.65 17.26
CA VAL A 271 -20.26 3.46 16.39
C VAL A 271 -21.10 2.56 15.51
N ALA A 272 -22.39 2.55 15.74
CA ALA A 272 -23.36 1.82 14.92
C ALA A 272 -23.53 2.52 13.56
N VAL A 273 -23.24 1.79 12.48
CA VAL A 273 -23.48 2.23 11.10
C VAL A 273 -24.22 1.13 10.37
N GLU A 274 -25.40 1.44 9.87
CA GLU A 274 -26.26 0.51 9.12
C GLU A 274 -25.50 -0.11 7.93
N VAL A 275 -25.67 -1.43 7.72
CA VAL A 275 -25.00 -2.19 6.64
C VAL A 275 -25.15 -1.51 5.28
N LYS A 276 -26.36 -0.99 4.98
CA LYS A 276 -26.63 -0.28 3.72
C LYS A 276 -25.90 1.07 3.64
N GLN A 277 -25.66 1.72 4.77
CA GLN A 277 -24.88 2.95 4.83
C GLN A 277 -23.39 2.63 4.64
N VAL A 278 -22.88 1.52 5.21
CA VAL A 278 -21.51 1.05 4.95
C VAL A 278 -21.31 0.80 3.45
N GLU A 279 -22.23 0.07 2.79
CA GLU A 279 -22.21 -0.19 1.35
C GLU A 279 -22.14 1.11 0.55
N ARG A 280 -23.14 1.99 0.73
CA ARG A 280 -23.23 3.25 -0.03
C ARG A 280 -22.02 4.14 0.15
N THR A 281 -21.52 4.24 1.37
CA THR A 281 -20.36 5.09 1.69
C THR A 281 -19.07 4.51 1.11
N ALA A 282 -18.87 3.18 1.22
CA ALA A 282 -17.70 2.52 0.65
C ALA A 282 -17.68 2.60 -0.89
N GLU A 283 -18.84 2.40 -1.53
CA GLU A 283 -18.97 2.55 -2.98
C GLU A 283 -18.76 4.00 -3.44
N ALA A 284 -19.33 4.99 -2.73
CA ALA A 284 -19.10 6.40 -3.05
C ALA A 284 -17.61 6.76 -2.94
N LEU A 285 -16.97 6.34 -1.86
CA LEU A 285 -15.53 6.58 -1.65
C LEU A 285 -14.67 5.87 -2.69
N GLY A 286 -15.03 4.64 -3.07
CA GLY A 286 -14.35 3.92 -4.14
C GLY A 286 -14.47 4.59 -5.50
N LYS A 287 -15.59 5.21 -5.81
CA LYS A 287 -15.76 6.04 -7.02
C LYS A 287 -14.89 7.29 -6.99
N GLU A 288 -14.84 7.99 -5.84
CA GLU A 288 -13.96 9.15 -5.66
C GLU A 288 -12.48 8.75 -5.86
N ILE A 289 -12.06 7.61 -5.30
CA ILE A 289 -10.69 7.08 -5.48
C ILE A 289 -10.43 6.75 -6.95
N ALA A 290 -11.35 6.06 -7.61
CA ALA A 290 -11.18 5.72 -9.03
C ALA A 290 -11.04 6.96 -9.91
N GLU A 291 -11.75 8.03 -9.59
CA GLU A 291 -11.63 9.31 -10.29
C GLU A 291 -10.32 10.03 -9.97
N ASP A 292 -9.94 10.10 -8.70
CA ASP A 292 -8.65 10.65 -8.26
C ASP A 292 -7.48 9.92 -8.95
N GLU A 293 -7.52 8.59 -9.02
CA GLU A 293 -6.48 7.78 -9.69
C GLU A 293 -6.40 7.99 -11.22
N ARG A 294 -7.44 8.51 -11.84
CA ARG A 294 -7.39 8.89 -13.27
C ARG A 294 -6.59 10.17 -13.50
N HIS A 295 -6.62 11.09 -12.54
CA HIS A 295 -6.00 12.41 -12.65
C HIS A 295 -4.64 12.49 -11.96
N CYS A 296 -4.45 11.77 -10.86
CA CYS A 296 -3.19 11.72 -10.13
C CYS A 296 -2.29 10.60 -10.66
N THR A 297 -1.49 10.92 -11.67
CA THR A 297 -0.49 10.02 -12.24
C THR A 297 0.94 10.39 -11.86
N GLU A 298 1.13 11.41 -11.02
CA GLU A 298 2.44 11.85 -10.59
C GLU A 298 3.17 10.74 -9.84
N PRO A 299 4.43 10.47 -10.20
CA PRO A 299 5.23 9.49 -9.51
C PRO A 299 5.48 9.92 -8.06
N SER A 300 5.52 8.98 -7.14
CA SER A 300 6.05 9.24 -5.80
C SER A 300 7.57 9.38 -5.91
N ASP A 301 8.10 10.57 -5.74
CA ASP A 301 9.55 10.84 -5.74
C ASP A 301 10.28 10.27 -4.51
N ALA A 302 9.53 9.77 -3.54
CA ALA A 302 10.04 9.33 -2.24
C ALA A 302 10.80 7.98 -2.27
N LEU A 303 10.70 7.19 -3.34
CA LEU A 303 11.31 5.87 -3.41
C LEU A 303 12.43 5.84 -4.44
N ALA A 304 13.60 5.31 -4.03
CA ALA A 304 14.66 4.96 -4.96
C ALA A 304 14.12 3.98 -6.02
N LEU A 305 14.47 4.23 -7.27
CA LEU A 305 14.04 3.36 -8.37
C LEU A 305 14.81 2.03 -8.30
N PRO A 306 14.13 0.87 -8.21
CA PRO A 306 14.80 -0.43 -8.17
C PRO A 306 15.45 -0.74 -9.53
N GLN A 307 16.44 -1.64 -9.53
CA GLN A 307 17.14 -2.07 -10.75
C GLN A 307 16.21 -2.80 -11.72
N THR A 308 15.24 -3.57 -11.19
CA THR A 308 14.29 -4.32 -12.01
C THR A 308 12.88 -4.11 -11.48
N LEU A 309 11.99 -3.65 -12.35
CA LEU A 309 10.55 -3.59 -12.10
C LEU A 309 9.82 -4.64 -12.96
N TYR A 310 8.92 -5.34 -12.31
CA TYR A 310 8.04 -6.32 -12.92
C TYR A 310 6.63 -5.75 -13.01
N LEU A 311 5.98 -5.95 -14.15
CA LEU A 311 4.58 -5.68 -14.39
C LEU A 311 3.89 -6.99 -14.75
N GLY A 312 2.94 -7.39 -13.94
CA GLY A 312 2.14 -8.59 -14.18
C GLY A 312 0.69 -8.25 -14.46
N MET A 313 0.10 -8.98 -15.37
CA MET A 313 -1.32 -8.87 -15.71
C MET A 313 -1.99 -10.24 -15.67
N ASP A 314 -3.22 -10.28 -15.13
CA ASP A 314 -4.04 -11.50 -15.07
C ASP A 314 -5.53 -11.12 -14.99
N GLY A 315 -6.41 -12.09 -15.23
CA GLY A 315 -7.85 -11.97 -15.19
C GLY A 315 -8.50 -12.93 -14.21
N THR A 316 -9.52 -12.48 -13.48
CA THR A 316 -10.25 -13.34 -12.56
C THR A 316 -11.75 -13.04 -12.55
N GLY A 317 -12.60 -14.08 -12.65
CA GLY A 317 -14.06 -13.93 -12.62
C GLY A 317 -14.61 -13.61 -11.23
N ILE A 318 -15.55 -12.67 -11.13
CA ILE A 318 -16.34 -12.43 -9.92
C ILE A 318 -17.83 -12.64 -10.21
N PRO A 319 -18.64 -13.07 -9.21
CA PRO A 319 -20.08 -13.21 -9.39
C PRO A 319 -20.74 -11.86 -9.67
N LEU A 320 -21.50 -11.76 -10.74
CA LEU A 320 -22.30 -10.58 -11.05
C LEU A 320 -23.80 -10.86 -10.84
N ARG A 321 -24.58 -9.81 -10.70
CA ARG A 321 -26.04 -9.90 -10.69
C ARG A 321 -26.54 -10.34 -12.07
N ALA A 322 -27.71 -10.99 -12.11
CA ALA A 322 -28.27 -11.54 -13.35
C ALA A 322 -28.44 -10.48 -14.43
N GLU A 323 -28.84 -9.28 -14.04
CA GLU A 323 -29.09 -8.15 -14.97
C GLU A 323 -27.79 -7.71 -15.68
N GLU A 324 -26.65 -7.84 -15.00
CA GLU A 324 -25.31 -7.47 -15.54
C GLU A 324 -24.72 -8.55 -16.47
N LEU A 325 -25.37 -9.72 -16.52
CA LEU A 325 -24.91 -10.87 -17.31
C LEU A 325 -25.70 -11.02 -18.62
N VAL A 326 -26.77 -10.28 -18.81
CA VAL A 326 -27.61 -10.35 -20.01
C VAL A 326 -26.76 -10.12 -21.27
N GLY A 327 -26.84 -11.05 -22.23
CA GLY A 327 -26.10 -10.99 -23.49
C GLY A 327 -24.60 -11.33 -23.39
N ARG A 328 -24.09 -11.71 -22.20
CA ARG A 328 -22.69 -12.15 -22.06
C ARG A 328 -22.57 -13.65 -22.28
N THR A 329 -21.66 -14.06 -23.15
CA THR A 329 -21.27 -15.46 -23.34
C THR A 329 -20.32 -15.92 -22.22
N GLY A 330 -20.41 -17.18 -21.81
CA GLY A 330 -19.61 -17.74 -20.73
C GLY A 330 -19.41 -19.26 -20.85
N LYS A 331 -18.98 -19.86 -19.76
CA LYS A 331 -18.63 -21.30 -19.69
C LYS A 331 -19.75 -22.18 -19.11
N GLN A 332 -20.97 -21.65 -18.94
CA GLN A 332 -22.10 -22.48 -18.52
C GLN A 332 -22.51 -23.46 -19.64
N PRO A 333 -23.15 -24.59 -19.33
CA PRO A 333 -23.59 -25.56 -20.35
C PRO A 333 -24.50 -24.96 -21.42
N ASP A 334 -25.28 -23.92 -21.07
CA ASP A 334 -26.14 -23.16 -21.98
C ASP A 334 -25.42 -22.02 -22.72
N GLY A 335 -24.09 -21.89 -22.54
CA GLY A 335 -23.30 -20.83 -23.12
C GLY A 335 -23.39 -19.47 -22.43
N SER A 336 -24.15 -19.34 -21.33
CA SER A 336 -24.29 -18.11 -20.57
C SER A 336 -23.10 -17.83 -19.65
N ALA A 337 -22.92 -16.56 -19.25
CA ALA A 337 -21.94 -16.17 -18.26
C ALA A 337 -22.54 -16.24 -16.84
N LYS A 338 -21.72 -16.64 -15.85
CA LYS A 338 -22.03 -16.56 -14.42
C LYS A 338 -21.22 -15.48 -13.71
N THR A 339 -20.15 -15.03 -14.33
CA THR A 339 -19.17 -14.11 -13.75
C THR A 339 -18.79 -13.03 -14.75
N GLY A 340 -18.37 -11.87 -14.24
CA GLY A 340 -17.62 -10.87 -15.01
C GLY A 340 -16.14 -10.97 -14.73
N GLU A 341 -15.31 -10.77 -15.73
CA GLU A 341 -13.86 -10.83 -15.60
C GLU A 341 -13.30 -9.48 -15.11
N VAL A 342 -12.72 -9.48 -13.94
CA VAL A 342 -11.87 -8.40 -13.43
C VAL A 342 -10.47 -8.61 -13.96
N LYS A 343 -9.88 -7.60 -14.57
CA LYS A 343 -8.48 -7.57 -14.97
C LYS A 343 -7.67 -6.84 -13.92
N LEU A 344 -6.52 -7.42 -13.57
CA LEU A 344 -5.57 -6.91 -12.59
C LEU A 344 -4.25 -6.58 -13.28
N CYS A 345 -3.72 -5.42 -12.97
CA CYS A 345 -2.33 -5.03 -13.15
C CYS A 345 -1.64 -4.96 -11.80
N THR A 346 -0.45 -5.56 -11.70
CA THR A 346 0.37 -5.56 -10.49
C THR A 346 1.78 -5.14 -10.86
N ILE A 347 2.39 -4.22 -10.09
CA ILE A 347 3.80 -3.82 -10.29
C ILE A 347 4.55 -4.05 -8.99
N TRP A 348 5.76 -4.65 -9.10
CA TRP A 348 6.61 -4.96 -7.95
C TRP A 348 8.09 -4.97 -8.34
N SER A 349 8.98 -4.97 -7.33
CA SER A 349 10.41 -5.29 -7.48
C SER A 349 10.73 -6.64 -6.86
N ALA A 350 11.84 -7.25 -7.30
CA ALA A 350 12.34 -8.53 -6.82
C ALA A 350 13.88 -8.52 -6.84
N GLU A 351 14.47 -7.69 -5.98
CA GLU A 351 15.92 -7.59 -5.79
C GLU A 351 16.42 -8.51 -4.68
N SER A 352 15.50 -8.94 -3.79
CA SER A 352 15.77 -9.93 -2.77
C SER A 352 15.89 -11.33 -3.39
N LEU A 353 16.74 -12.18 -2.81
CA LEU A 353 16.95 -13.56 -3.25
C LEU A 353 16.57 -14.54 -2.13
N ASP A 354 16.01 -15.70 -2.51
CA ASP A 354 15.83 -16.82 -1.60
C ASP A 354 17.14 -17.55 -1.29
N ALA A 355 17.07 -18.64 -0.52
CA ALA A 355 18.23 -19.45 -0.14
C ALA A 355 18.91 -20.12 -1.35
N GLU A 356 18.17 -20.34 -2.42
CA GLU A 356 18.60 -20.95 -3.68
C GLU A 356 19.11 -19.89 -4.69
N GLY A 357 19.07 -18.60 -4.33
CA GLY A 357 19.48 -17.49 -5.19
C GLY A 357 18.45 -17.08 -6.24
N THR A 358 17.18 -17.52 -6.09
CA THR A 358 16.07 -17.13 -6.97
C THR A 358 15.49 -15.77 -6.55
N PRO A 359 15.22 -14.85 -7.49
CA PRO A 359 14.60 -13.58 -7.18
C PRO A 359 13.22 -13.77 -6.54
N ILE A 360 13.04 -13.16 -5.37
CA ILE A 360 11.77 -13.10 -4.65
C ILE A 360 11.29 -11.65 -4.55
N ARG A 361 10.00 -11.48 -4.44
CA ARG A 361 9.36 -10.18 -4.31
C ARG A 361 9.85 -9.43 -3.08
N ASP A 362 10.26 -8.18 -3.25
CA ASP A 362 10.61 -7.32 -2.13
C ASP A 362 9.37 -6.97 -1.30
N GLU A 363 9.51 -6.98 0.02
CA GLU A 363 8.43 -6.65 0.94
C GLU A 363 7.95 -5.20 0.74
N GLY A 364 6.63 -4.99 0.73
CA GLY A 364 6.04 -3.67 0.55
C GLY A 364 6.13 -3.09 -0.87
N SER A 365 6.78 -3.78 -1.82
CA SER A 365 6.99 -3.24 -3.17
C SER A 365 5.77 -3.31 -4.09
N VAL A 366 4.77 -4.13 -3.74
CA VAL A 366 3.64 -4.47 -4.63
C VAL A 366 2.58 -3.37 -4.65
N THR A 367 2.18 -2.98 -5.85
CA THR A 367 0.97 -2.17 -6.04
C THR A 367 -0.01 -2.86 -6.97
N TYR A 368 -1.28 -2.52 -6.81
CA TYR A 368 -2.41 -3.14 -7.52
C TYR A 368 -3.26 -2.08 -8.20
N SER A 369 -3.71 -2.36 -9.42
CA SER A 369 -4.76 -1.62 -10.11
C SER A 369 -5.63 -2.59 -10.88
N ALA A 370 -6.93 -2.60 -10.60
CA ALA A 370 -7.85 -3.57 -11.18
C ALA A 370 -9.23 -2.97 -11.48
N ALA A 371 -9.93 -3.55 -12.45
CA ALA A 371 -11.34 -3.24 -12.73
C ALA A 371 -11.99 -4.29 -13.66
N LEU A 372 -13.33 -4.28 -13.70
CA LEU A 372 -14.09 -4.88 -14.79
C LEU A 372 -14.05 -3.93 -15.99
N GLU A 373 -13.03 -4.02 -16.80
CA GLU A 373 -12.80 -3.18 -17.98
C GLU A 373 -12.37 -4.04 -19.17
N SER A 374 -12.68 -3.60 -20.40
CA SER A 374 -12.20 -4.27 -21.59
C SER A 374 -10.69 -4.04 -21.77
N ALA A 375 -9.98 -5.11 -22.11
CA ALA A 375 -8.58 -5.05 -22.55
C ALA A 375 -8.46 -4.92 -24.10
N CYS A 376 -9.57 -5.09 -24.82
CA CYS A 376 -9.60 -4.96 -26.28
C CYS A 376 -10.06 -3.55 -26.65
N ALA A 377 -9.30 -2.89 -27.52
CA ALA A 377 -9.79 -1.73 -28.24
C ALA A 377 -10.72 -2.19 -29.38
N LEU A 378 -11.66 -1.35 -29.78
CA LEU A 378 -12.38 -1.56 -31.04
C LEU A 378 -11.39 -1.33 -32.19
N ASP A 379 -11.49 -2.11 -33.27
CA ASP A 379 -10.60 -1.98 -34.45
C ASP A 379 -10.64 -0.58 -35.09
N THR A 380 -11.72 0.17 -34.87
CA THR A 380 -11.90 1.54 -35.33
C THR A 380 -11.53 2.60 -34.32
N ALA A 381 -11.12 2.22 -33.07
CA ALA A 381 -10.83 3.18 -32.02
C ALA A 381 -9.39 3.69 -32.12
N ALA A 382 -9.22 5.01 -32.17
CA ALA A 382 -7.91 5.66 -32.08
C ALA A 382 -7.30 5.62 -30.67
N ALA A 383 -8.08 5.25 -29.66
CA ALA A 383 -7.67 5.26 -28.25
C ALA A 383 -7.44 3.83 -27.73
N ARG A 384 -6.49 3.71 -26.80
CA ARG A 384 -6.25 2.49 -26.02
C ARG A 384 -7.49 2.03 -25.28
N SER A 385 -7.62 0.72 -25.07
CA SER A 385 -8.71 0.16 -24.26
C SER A 385 -8.70 0.73 -22.83
N PRO A 386 -9.83 0.74 -22.11
CA PRO A 386 -9.90 1.24 -20.73
C PRO A 386 -8.89 0.56 -19.80
N PHE A 387 -8.73 -0.75 -19.91
CA PHE A 387 -7.74 -1.47 -19.09
C PHE A 387 -6.30 -1.15 -19.50
N ALA A 388 -6.00 -1.00 -20.78
CA ALA A 388 -4.67 -0.58 -21.23
C ALA A 388 -4.30 0.83 -20.71
N GLN A 389 -5.25 1.76 -20.68
CA GLN A 389 -5.06 3.07 -20.04
C GLN A 389 -4.80 2.96 -18.54
N ARG A 390 -5.47 2.03 -17.85
CA ARG A 390 -5.25 1.75 -16.43
C ARG A 390 -3.84 1.22 -16.18
N VAL A 391 -3.39 0.27 -16.98
CA VAL A 391 -2.02 -0.28 -16.91
C VAL A 391 -0.99 0.83 -17.10
N TRP A 392 -1.18 1.69 -18.09
CA TRP A 392 -0.30 2.84 -18.35
C TRP A 392 -0.22 3.78 -17.14
N ARG A 393 -1.37 4.16 -16.54
CA ARG A 393 -1.38 5.02 -15.36
C ARG A 393 -0.65 4.40 -14.16
N GLU A 394 -0.84 3.10 -13.94
CA GLU A 394 -0.13 2.39 -12.85
C GLU A 394 1.38 2.32 -13.13
N ALA A 395 1.77 2.03 -14.37
CA ALA A 395 3.17 2.02 -14.81
C ALA A 395 3.83 3.39 -14.64
N THR A 396 3.11 4.47 -14.99
CA THR A 396 3.60 5.85 -14.82
C THR A 396 3.82 6.19 -13.36
N ARG A 397 2.84 5.90 -12.47
CA ARG A 397 2.98 6.13 -11.03
C ARG A 397 4.17 5.38 -10.43
N ARG A 398 4.43 4.18 -10.92
CA ARG A 398 5.54 3.34 -10.45
C ARG A 398 6.85 3.62 -11.18
N ARG A 399 6.87 4.58 -12.09
CA ARG A 399 8.06 4.92 -12.91
C ARG A 399 8.61 3.70 -13.65
N PHE A 400 7.73 2.79 -14.08
CA PHE A 400 8.09 1.50 -14.67
C PHE A 400 9.07 1.64 -15.83
N CYS A 401 8.77 2.53 -16.79
CA CYS A 401 9.66 2.77 -17.95
C CYS A 401 10.97 3.49 -17.61
N GLN A 402 11.17 3.95 -16.37
CA GLN A 402 12.41 4.59 -15.93
C GLN A 402 13.34 3.61 -15.22
N ALA A 403 12.88 2.41 -14.87
CA ALA A 403 13.71 1.38 -14.28
C ALA A 403 14.76 0.90 -15.29
N PRO A 404 16.01 0.62 -14.84
CA PRO A 404 17.07 0.11 -15.72
C PRO A 404 16.68 -1.18 -16.44
N ARG A 405 15.87 -2.03 -15.82
CA ARG A 405 15.31 -3.24 -16.41
C ARG A 405 13.81 -3.31 -16.15
N THR A 406 13.05 -3.61 -17.20
CA THR A 406 11.60 -3.77 -17.14
C THR A 406 11.19 -5.15 -17.64
N VAL A 407 10.28 -5.79 -16.94
CA VAL A 407 9.80 -7.14 -17.25
C VAL A 407 8.28 -7.16 -17.23
N VAL A 408 7.65 -7.68 -18.28
CA VAL A 408 6.21 -7.97 -18.31
C VAL A 408 6.00 -9.47 -18.18
N LEU A 409 5.21 -9.87 -17.18
CA LEU A 409 4.87 -11.25 -16.87
C LEU A 409 3.38 -11.52 -17.11
N GLY A 410 3.06 -12.67 -17.74
CA GLY A 410 1.67 -13.08 -17.99
C GLY A 410 1.52 -14.57 -18.24
N ASP A 411 0.28 -15.04 -18.28
CA ASP A 411 -0.09 -16.45 -18.50
C ASP A 411 -0.06 -16.88 -19.98
N GLY A 412 0.18 -15.97 -20.90
CA GLY A 412 0.18 -16.20 -22.34
C GLY A 412 -1.09 -15.74 -23.05
N ALA A 413 -2.03 -15.11 -22.36
CA ALA A 413 -3.22 -14.53 -22.97
C ALA A 413 -2.85 -13.37 -23.94
N LEU A 414 -3.43 -13.39 -25.15
CA LEU A 414 -3.07 -12.46 -26.22
C LEU A 414 -3.23 -10.98 -25.82
N TRP A 415 -4.27 -10.65 -25.04
CA TRP A 415 -4.53 -9.27 -24.64
C TRP A 415 -3.40 -8.70 -23.74
N ILE A 416 -2.69 -9.55 -22.99
CA ILE A 416 -1.53 -9.15 -22.17
C ILE A 416 -0.41 -8.67 -23.09
N TRP A 417 -0.11 -9.47 -24.11
CA TRP A 417 0.98 -9.17 -25.05
C TRP A 417 0.68 -7.99 -25.93
N ASN A 418 -0.57 -7.83 -26.36
CA ASN A 418 -0.99 -6.63 -27.12
C ASN A 418 -0.76 -5.34 -26.33
N ILE A 419 -1.05 -5.35 -25.01
CA ILE A 419 -0.77 -4.21 -24.13
C ILE A 419 0.74 -4.02 -23.95
N ALA A 420 1.49 -5.12 -23.76
CA ALA A 420 2.94 -5.06 -23.59
C ALA A 420 3.64 -4.51 -24.84
N ASP A 421 3.28 -5.01 -26.02
CA ASP A 421 3.85 -4.58 -27.30
C ASP A 421 3.53 -3.10 -27.61
N ASP A 422 2.31 -2.64 -27.27
CA ASP A 422 1.88 -1.25 -27.49
C ASP A 422 2.53 -0.26 -26.51
N GLN A 423 2.67 -0.64 -25.24
CA GLN A 423 3.04 0.31 -24.20
C GLN A 423 4.47 0.15 -23.68
N PHE A 424 5.03 -1.06 -23.75
CA PHE A 424 6.31 -1.41 -23.15
C PHE A 424 7.17 -2.23 -24.11
N PRO A 425 7.43 -1.74 -25.35
CA PRO A 425 8.12 -2.53 -26.38
C PRO A 425 9.55 -2.93 -26.00
N GLU A 426 10.19 -2.16 -25.11
CA GLU A 426 11.55 -2.43 -24.63
C GLU A 426 11.58 -3.42 -23.43
N ALA A 427 10.41 -3.76 -22.87
CA ALA A 427 10.34 -4.65 -21.72
C ALA A 427 10.58 -6.12 -22.11
N THR A 428 11.32 -6.84 -21.30
CA THR A 428 11.45 -8.30 -21.45
C THR A 428 10.11 -8.96 -21.14
N GLN A 429 9.54 -9.65 -22.11
CA GLN A 429 8.28 -10.36 -21.96
C GLN A 429 8.53 -11.81 -21.56
N ILE A 430 7.89 -12.26 -20.47
CA ILE A 430 8.05 -13.61 -19.93
C ILE A 430 6.68 -14.25 -19.71
N VAL A 431 6.47 -15.43 -20.29
CA VAL A 431 5.33 -16.27 -19.96
C VAL A 431 5.60 -16.98 -18.64
N ASP A 432 4.59 -17.08 -17.79
CA ASP A 432 4.67 -17.82 -16.54
C ASP A 432 5.13 -19.27 -16.77
N ARG A 433 6.24 -19.63 -16.12
CA ARG A 433 6.84 -20.96 -16.22
C ARG A 433 5.95 -22.06 -15.67
N PHE A 434 5.19 -21.78 -14.61
CA PHE A 434 4.29 -22.77 -14.02
C PHE A 434 3.06 -23.00 -14.90
N HIS A 435 2.50 -21.94 -15.49
CA HIS A 435 1.43 -22.06 -16.50
C HIS A 435 1.88 -22.87 -17.71
N ALA A 436 3.06 -22.58 -18.26
CA ALA A 436 3.62 -23.37 -19.35
C ALA A 436 3.77 -24.86 -18.98
N LYS A 437 4.25 -25.16 -17.78
CA LYS A 437 4.35 -26.53 -17.26
C LYS A 437 2.99 -27.19 -17.02
N GLN A 438 1.98 -26.41 -16.65
CA GLN A 438 0.61 -26.92 -16.48
C GLN A 438 0.04 -27.42 -17.81
N TYR A 439 0.20 -26.67 -18.91
CA TYR A 439 -0.20 -27.12 -20.24
C TYR A 439 0.42 -28.46 -20.61
N LEU A 440 1.69 -28.67 -20.29
CA LEU A 440 2.36 -29.97 -20.55
C LEU A 440 1.78 -31.11 -19.70
N SER A 441 1.44 -30.81 -18.45
CA SER A 441 0.78 -31.76 -17.56
C SER A 441 -0.61 -32.15 -18.10
N ASP A 442 -1.36 -31.18 -18.60
CA ASP A 442 -2.71 -31.43 -19.12
C ASP A 442 -2.70 -32.25 -20.42
N VAL A 443 -1.72 -32.02 -21.29
CA VAL A 443 -1.48 -32.91 -22.45
C VAL A 443 -1.16 -34.33 -21.99
N GLY A 444 -0.28 -34.50 -20.98
CA GLY A 444 0.04 -35.84 -20.44
C GLY A 444 -1.20 -36.55 -19.92
N LYS A 445 -2.07 -35.85 -19.17
CA LYS A 445 -3.34 -36.39 -18.67
C LYS A 445 -4.32 -36.75 -19.81
N ALA A 446 -4.43 -35.88 -20.81
CA ALA A 446 -5.29 -36.12 -21.97
C ALA A 446 -4.86 -37.36 -22.80
N LEU A 447 -3.55 -37.61 -22.92
CA LEU A 447 -3.00 -38.72 -23.68
C LEU A 447 -3.03 -40.08 -22.95
N TYR A 448 -2.81 -40.05 -21.64
CA TYR A 448 -2.52 -41.28 -20.88
C TYR A 448 -3.45 -41.49 -19.67
N GLY A 449 -4.37 -40.56 -19.41
CA GLY A 449 -5.31 -40.61 -18.28
C GLY A 449 -4.86 -39.79 -17.07
N LEU A 450 -5.85 -39.34 -16.28
CA LEU A 450 -5.68 -38.31 -15.22
C LEU A 450 -4.63 -38.66 -14.15
N THR A 451 -4.51 -39.93 -13.76
CA THR A 451 -3.70 -40.37 -12.61
C THR A 451 -2.67 -41.43 -12.95
N THR A 452 -2.32 -41.57 -14.22
CA THR A 452 -1.40 -42.64 -14.64
C THR A 452 0.07 -42.21 -14.47
N PRO A 453 0.97 -43.14 -14.04
CA PRO A 453 2.40 -42.86 -14.00
C PRO A 453 2.97 -42.41 -15.35
N ARG A 454 2.40 -42.93 -16.45
CA ARG A 454 2.81 -42.59 -17.82
C ARG A 454 2.51 -41.14 -18.19
N ALA A 455 1.38 -40.59 -17.70
CA ALA A 455 1.05 -39.18 -17.88
C ALA A 455 2.07 -38.28 -17.19
N SER A 456 2.41 -38.61 -15.93
CA SER A 456 3.40 -37.86 -15.16
C SER A 456 4.80 -37.94 -15.77
N GLN A 457 5.27 -39.15 -16.15
CA GLN A 457 6.57 -39.33 -16.77
C GLN A 457 6.71 -38.55 -18.09
N TRP A 458 5.65 -38.59 -18.92
CA TRP A 458 5.64 -37.84 -20.16
C TRP A 458 5.72 -36.34 -19.89
N ALA A 459 4.93 -35.84 -18.97
CA ALA A 459 4.90 -34.43 -18.61
C ALA A 459 6.23 -33.94 -18.00
N GLU A 460 6.81 -34.69 -17.06
CA GLU A 460 8.08 -34.33 -16.42
C GLU A 460 9.21 -34.21 -17.45
N ARG A 461 9.31 -35.17 -18.35
CA ARG A 461 10.31 -35.11 -19.44
C ARG A 461 10.12 -33.85 -20.32
N ARG A 462 8.89 -33.42 -20.58
CA ARG A 462 8.64 -32.21 -21.37
C ARG A 462 8.98 -30.93 -20.56
N LYS A 463 8.69 -30.94 -19.26
CA LYS A 463 9.07 -29.87 -18.34
C LYS A 463 10.60 -29.71 -18.26
N GLU A 464 11.33 -30.81 -18.18
CA GLU A 464 12.80 -30.80 -18.22
C GLU A 464 13.34 -30.24 -19.54
N GLU A 465 12.72 -30.59 -20.67
CA GLU A 465 13.10 -30.04 -21.98
C GLU A 465 12.86 -28.54 -22.06
N LEU A 466 11.77 -28.05 -21.46
CA LEU A 466 11.48 -26.61 -21.34
C LEU A 466 12.51 -25.92 -20.46
N ASP A 467 12.75 -26.44 -19.26
CA ASP A 467 13.68 -25.87 -18.29
C ASP A 467 15.15 -25.85 -18.76
N SER A 468 15.52 -26.85 -19.58
CA SER A 468 16.87 -26.96 -20.15
C SER A 468 17.04 -26.24 -21.49
N GLY A 469 16.03 -25.48 -21.95
CA GLY A 469 16.07 -24.79 -23.25
C GLY A 469 16.03 -25.69 -24.48
N ARG A 470 15.75 -27.00 -24.33
CA ARG A 470 15.60 -27.96 -25.44
C ARG A 470 14.25 -27.82 -26.16
N PHE A 471 13.92 -26.60 -26.53
CA PHE A 471 12.62 -26.18 -27.03
C PHE A 471 12.22 -26.90 -28.32
N GLN A 472 13.19 -27.20 -29.22
CA GLN A 472 12.91 -27.92 -30.45
C GLN A 472 12.47 -29.37 -30.18
N ALA A 473 13.11 -30.06 -29.22
CA ALA A 473 12.73 -31.41 -28.81
C ALA A 473 11.30 -31.42 -28.23
N LEU A 474 10.96 -30.43 -27.40
CA LEU A 474 9.63 -30.24 -26.86
C LEU A 474 8.59 -30.07 -27.98
N LEU A 475 8.82 -29.18 -28.94
CA LEU A 475 7.89 -28.95 -30.06
C LEU A 475 7.71 -30.22 -30.93
N GLN A 476 8.80 -30.94 -31.18
CA GLN A 476 8.71 -32.21 -31.92
C GLN A 476 7.88 -33.26 -31.16
N ALA A 477 8.08 -33.35 -29.84
CA ALA A 477 7.30 -34.27 -29.02
C ALA A 477 5.80 -33.91 -29.02
N LEU A 478 5.45 -32.65 -28.94
CA LEU A 478 4.06 -32.17 -29.05
C LEU A 478 3.46 -32.46 -30.44
N ARG A 479 4.19 -32.15 -31.53
CA ARG A 479 3.75 -32.43 -32.92
C ARG A 479 3.36 -33.89 -33.15
N ARG A 480 4.11 -34.83 -32.57
CA ARG A 480 3.81 -36.26 -32.65
C ARG A 480 2.48 -36.63 -31.99
N GLN A 481 1.99 -35.81 -31.05
CA GLN A 481 0.74 -36.08 -30.33
C GLN A 481 -0.47 -35.36 -30.92
N VAL A 482 -0.27 -34.36 -31.79
CA VAL A 482 -1.36 -33.59 -32.44
C VAL A 482 -2.44 -34.47 -33.10
N PRO A 483 -2.11 -35.56 -33.81
CA PRO A 483 -3.14 -36.41 -34.41
C PRO A 483 -4.00 -37.16 -33.37
N ARG A 484 -3.55 -37.24 -32.12
CA ARG A 484 -4.15 -38.02 -31.04
C ARG A 484 -4.88 -37.20 -29.98
N SER A 485 -4.65 -35.86 -29.95
CA SER A 485 -5.15 -35.01 -28.86
C SER A 485 -5.26 -33.55 -29.31
N ASP A 486 -6.46 -33.01 -29.20
CA ASP A 486 -6.71 -31.58 -29.40
C ASP A 486 -5.99 -30.71 -28.35
N GLU A 487 -5.78 -31.27 -27.15
CA GLU A 487 -4.99 -30.64 -26.11
C GLU A 487 -3.54 -30.45 -26.55
N ALA A 488 -2.97 -31.48 -27.18
CA ALA A 488 -1.62 -31.40 -27.75
C ALA A 488 -1.52 -30.35 -28.88
N ARG A 489 -2.59 -30.21 -29.70
CA ARG A 489 -2.65 -29.20 -30.76
C ARG A 489 -2.67 -27.79 -30.15
N ARG A 490 -3.52 -27.54 -29.15
CA ARG A 490 -3.61 -26.25 -28.45
C ARG A 490 -2.29 -25.92 -27.75
N CYS A 491 -1.73 -26.86 -27.05
CA CYS A 491 -0.44 -26.73 -26.37
C CYS A 491 0.70 -26.42 -27.37
N LEU A 492 0.77 -27.12 -28.49
CA LEU A 492 1.75 -26.83 -29.54
C LEU A 492 1.64 -25.40 -30.06
N HIS A 493 0.43 -24.96 -30.36
CA HIS A 493 0.19 -23.59 -30.83
C HIS A 493 0.62 -22.55 -29.77
N TYR A 494 0.26 -22.77 -28.51
CA TYR A 494 0.65 -21.91 -27.39
C TYR A 494 2.17 -21.78 -27.27
N PHE A 495 2.91 -22.90 -27.33
CA PHE A 495 4.37 -22.89 -27.27
C PHE A 495 5.02 -22.23 -28.48
N GLN A 496 4.46 -22.44 -29.68
CA GLN A 496 4.96 -21.78 -30.89
C GLN A 496 4.78 -20.28 -30.86
N THR A 497 3.61 -19.80 -30.43
CA THR A 497 3.28 -18.38 -30.35
C THR A 497 4.11 -17.66 -29.30
N ASN A 498 4.40 -18.31 -28.18
CA ASN A 498 5.09 -17.70 -27.05
C ASN A 498 6.58 -18.08 -26.93
N ARG A 499 7.17 -18.63 -27.97
CA ARG A 499 8.53 -19.18 -27.94
C ARG A 499 9.56 -18.22 -27.34
N GLU A 500 9.59 -16.99 -27.80
CA GLU A 500 10.57 -15.98 -27.37
C GLU A 500 10.36 -15.54 -25.91
N ARG A 501 9.15 -15.71 -25.38
CA ARG A 501 8.77 -15.41 -23.98
C ARG A 501 9.02 -16.58 -23.02
N MET A 502 9.59 -17.71 -23.52
CA MET A 502 9.84 -18.94 -22.77
C MET A 502 11.32 -19.34 -22.74
N ARG A 503 12.23 -18.39 -22.88
CA ARG A 503 13.69 -18.60 -22.81
C ARG A 503 14.16 -18.66 -21.35
N TYR A 504 13.59 -19.59 -20.56
CA TYR A 504 13.80 -19.63 -19.11
C TYR A 504 15.25 -19.77 -18.67
N PRO A 505 16.13 -20.58 -19.32
CA PRO A 505 17.55 -20.60 -18.96
C PRO A 505 18.24 -19.25 -19.08
N GLU A 506 17.91 -18.48 -20.13
CA GLU A 506 18.46 -17.14 -20.35
C GLU A 506 17.92 -16.14 -19.31
N PHE A 507 16.63 -16.23 -18.98
CA PHE A 507 16.00 -15.36 -17.96
C PHE A 507 16.58 -15.66 -16.57
N HIS A 508 16.79 -16.91 -16.22
CA HIS A 508 17.43 -17.30 -14.96
C HIS A 508 18.90 -16.81 -14.89
N ALA A 509 19.66 -16.94 -15.99
CA ALA A 509 21.02 -16.45 -16.06
C ALA A 509 21.12 -14.91 -15.86
N GLN A 510 20.06 -14.18 -16.22
CA GLN A 510 19.91 -12.75 -16.00
C GLN A 510 19.38 -12.40 -14.60
N GLY A 511 19.08 -13.38 -13.75
CA GLY A 511 18.46 -13.19 -12.44
C GLY A 511 17.03 -12.66 -12.51
N LEU A 512 16.25 -13.06 -13.53
CA LEU A 512 14.86 -12.63 -13.69
C LEU A 512 13.88 -13.64 -13.08
N CYS A 513 12.85 -13.11 -12.43
CA CYS A 513 11.70 -13.88 -11.97
C CYS A 513 10.90 -14.38 -13.17
N THR A 514 10.56 -15.68 -13.19
CA THR A 514 9.82 -16.35 -14.27
C THR A 514 8.44 -16.85 -13.84
N SER A 515 7.93 -16.38 -12.70
CA SER A 515 6.65 -16.78 -12.11
C SER A 515 5.70 -15.61 -11.94
N THR A 516 4.41 -15.83 -12.27
CA THR A 516 3.30 -14.91 -11.99
C THR A 516 2.73 -15.08 -10.58
N GLY A 517 3.39 -15.79 -9.67
CA GLY A 517 2.89 -16.02 -8.32
C GLY A 517 2.46 -14.74 -7.59
N VAL A 518 3.13 -13.60 -7.85
CA VAL A 518 2.76 -12.29 -7.31
C VAL A 518 1.41 -11.82 -7.88
N VAL A 519 1.17 -12.02 -9.17
CA VAL A 519 -0.07 -11.62 -9.85
C VAL A 519 -1.24 -12.51 -9.42
N GLU A 520 -1.02 -13.84 -9.36
CA GLU A 520 -2.02 -14.80 -8.89
C GLU A 520 -2.39 -14.53 -7.43
N ALA A 521 -1.40 -14.27 -6.57
CA ALA A 521 -1.63 -13.82 -5.20
C ALA A 521 -2.40 -12.51 -5.19
N GLY A 522 -2.09 -11.57 -6.09
CA GLY A 522 -2.83 -10.32 -6.29
C GLY A 522 -4.29 -10.55 -6.62
N CYS A 523 -4.60 -11.47 -7.56
CA CYS A 523 -5.97 -11.86 -7.88
C CYS A 523 -6.72 -12.43 -6.67
N LYS A 524 -6.04 -13.22 -5.83
CA LYS A 524 -6.62 -13.73 -4.57
C LYS A 524 -6.80 -12.62 -3.55
N VAL A 525 -5.74 -11.87 -3.26
CA VAL A 525 -5.69 -10.85 -2.19
C VAL A 525 -6.50 -9.61 -2.55
N ALA A 526 -6.31 -9.03 -3.72
CA ALA A 526 -6.98 -7.79 -4.09
C ALA A 526 -8.45 -7.99 -4.48
N ILE A 527 -8.80 -9.15 -5.05
CA ILE A 527 -10.13 -9.40 -5.61
C ILE A 527 -10.84 -10.53 -4.87
N GLY A 528 -10.26 -11.73 -4.85
CA GLY A 528 -10.94 -12.94 -4.40
C GLY A 528 -11.44 -12.89 -2.96
N THR A 529 -10.60 -12.54 -2.01
CA THR A 529 -10.92 -12.48 -0.57
C THR A 529 -12.08 -11.55 -0.23
N ARG A 530 -12.32 -10.53 -1.06
CA ARG A 530 -13.39 -9.55 -0.83
C ARG A 530 -14.62 -9.77 -1.70
N LEU A 531 -14.43 -10.10 -2.98
CA LEU A 531 -15.52 -10.08 -3.95
C LEU A 531 -16.05 -11.47 -4.34
N LYS A 532 -15.34 -12.56 -3.96
CA LYS A 532 -15.76 -13.94 -4.28
C LYS A 532 -16.28 -14.74 -3.09
N ARG A 533 -16.73 -14.06 -2.04
CA ARG A 533 -17.31 -14.75 -0.86
C ARG A 533 -18.69 -15.29 -1.20
N ALA A 534 -19.09 -16.36 -0.52
CA ALA A 534 -20.37 -17.01 -0.72
C ALA A 534 -21.52 -16.02 -0.58
N GLY A 535 -22.50 -16.10 -1.46
CA GLY A 535 -23.70 -15.24 -1.48
C GLY A 535 -23.49 -13.83 -2.06
N MET A 536 -22.26 -13.44 -2.43
CA MET A 536 -22.02 -12.11 -3.03
C MET A 536 -22.34 -12.11 -4.52
N HIS A 537 -23.13 -11.13 -4.94
CA HIS A 537 -23.43 -10.81 -6.33
C HIS A 537 -23.31 -9.30 -6.54
N TRP A 538 -22.53 -8.89 -7.52
CA TRP A 538 -22.13 -7.49 -7.69
C TRP A 538 -22.78 -6.85 -8.92
N THR A 539 -23.05 -5.55 -8.83
CA THR A 539 -23.14 -4.70 -10.02
C THR A 539 -21.75 -4.39 -10.55
N VAL A 540 -21.59 -4.13 -11.83
CA VAL A 540 -20.30 -3.70 -12.41
C VAL A 540 -19.80 -2.42 -11.72
N GLN A 541 -20.69 -1.46 -11.48
CA GLN A 541 -20.34 -0.20 -10.83
C GLN A 541 -19.91 -0.39 -9.38
N GLY A 542 -20.65 -1.15 -8.57
CA GLY A 542 -20.34 -1.41 -7.16
C GLY A 542 -19.03 -2.19 -7.02
N SER A 543 -18.84 -3.24 -7.85
CA SER A 543 -17.59 -4.00 -7.82
C SER A 543 -16.37 -3.15 -8.18
N ASN A 544 -16.44 -2.32 -9.22
CA ASN A 544 -15.34 -1.42 -9.60
C ASN A 544 -15.02 -0.41 -8.49
N ALA A 545 -16.02 0.11 -7.80
CA ALA A 545 -15.82 1.01 -6.66
C ALA A 545 -15.08 0.32 -5.51
N ILE A 546 -15.53 -0.87 -5.11
CA ILE A 546 -14.87 -1.63 -4.02
C ILE A 546 -13.48 -2.11 -4.43
N ILE A 547 -13.27 -2.48 -5.69
CA ILE A 547 -11.94 -2.84 -6.22
C ILE A 547 -10.99 -1.64 -6.14
N ALA A 548 -11.41 -0.45 -6.57
CA ALA A 548 -10.58 0.76 -6.51
C ALA A 548 -10.20 1.10 -5.06
N LEU A 549 -11.18 1.10 -4.16
CA LEU A 549 -10.96 1.33 -2.73
C LEU A 549 -9.96 0.32 -2.15
N ARG A 550 -10.13 -0.96 -2.48
CA ARG A 550 -9.27 -2.03 -2.00
C ARG A 550 -7.85 -1.96 -2.59
N CYS A 551 -7.71 -1.75 -3.89
CA CYS A 551 -6.41 -1.57 -4.53
C CYS A 551 -5.65 -0.36 -3.94
N SER A 552 -6.32 0.76 -3.72
CA SER A 552 -5.75 1.93 -3.06
C SER A 552 -5.25 1.61 -1.64
N LYS A 553 -6.05 0.86 -0.86
CA LYS A 553 -5.68 0.44 0.51
C LYS A 553 -4.48 -0.50 0.51
N LEU A 554 -4.51 -1.54 -0.31
CA LEU A 554 -3.45 -2.56 -0.39
C LEU A 554 -2.15 -2.04 -1.00
N SER A 555 -2.22 -1.01 -1.82
CA SER A 555 -1.05 -0.34 -2.41
C SER A 555 -0.47 0.79 -1.55
N GLY A 556 -0.97 1.00 -0.32
CA GLY A 556 -0.52 2.07 0.57
C GLY A 556 -0.99 3.49 0.20
N ARG A 557 -1.77 3.66 -0.88
CA ARG A 557 -2.17 4.98 -1.42
C ARG A 557 -3.40 5.60 -0.77
N PHE A 558 -4.08 4.88 0.10
CA PHE A 558 -5.31 5.37 0.74
C PHE A 558 -5.09 6.60 1.62
N GLN A 559 -3.92 6.69 2.27
CA GLN A 559 -3.55 7.85 3.07
C GLN A 559 -3.34 9.10 2.20
N ASP A 560 -2.58 8.97 1.12
CA ASP A 560 -2.28 10.07 0.20
C ASP A 560 -3.57 10.61 -0.45
N PHE A 561 -4.47 9.70 -0.87
CA PHE A 561 -5.80 10.08 -1.35
C PHE A 561 -6.56 10.87 -0.28
N TRP A 562 -6.51 10.43 0.99
CA TRP A 562 -7.23 11.08 2.08
C TRP A 562 -6.72 12.49 2.35
N GLU A 563 -5.43 12.70 2.27
CA GLU A 563 -4.79 14.01 2.42
C GLU A 563 -5.17 14.96 1.27
N ARG A 564 -5.11 14.50 0.02
CA ARG A 564 -5.59 15.28 -1.13
C ARG A 564 -7.07 15.62 -1.04
N ARG A 565 -7.89 14.67 -0.61
CA ARG A 565 -9.33 14.86 -0.39
C ARG A 565 -9.60 15.94 0.65
N SER A 566 -8.83 15.97 1.72
CA SER A 566 -8.92 16.98 2.78
C SER A 566 -8.45 18.34 2.30
N GLY A 567 -7.35 18.41 1.56
CA GLY A 567 -6.82 19.64 0.98
C GLY A 567 -7.78 20.32 0.00
N ARG A 568 -8.44 19.54 -0.87
CA ARG A 568 -9.46 20.07 -1.81
C ARG A 568 -10.70 20.67 -1.13
N ARG A 569 -10.97 20.32 0.13
CA ARG A 569 -12.07 20.86 0.92
C ARG A 569 -11.70 22.17 1.61
N ALA A 570 -10.42 22.35 1.91
CA ALA A 570 -9.88 23.56 2.54
C ALA A 570 -9.64 24.70 1.53
N ALA A 571 -9.46 24.37 0.23
CA ALA A 571 -9.34 25.32 -0.87
C ALA A 571 -10.71 25.71 -1.45
#